data_661adfd527cfb5c10853a18dbede1a9c
#
_entry.id   661adfd527cfb5c10853a18dbede1a9c
#
_cell.length_a   1.000
_cell.length_b   1.000
_cell.length_c   1.000
_cell.angle_alpha   90.00
_cell.angle_beta   90.00
_cell.angle_gamma   90.00
#
_symmetry.space_group_name_H-M   'P 1'
#
loop_
_entity.id
_entity.type
_entity.pdbx_description
1 polymer ?
#
loop_
_entity_poly.entity_id
_entity_poly.type
_entity_poly.pdbx_seq_one_letter_code
_entity_poly.pdbx_strand_id
1 'polypeptide(L)'
;LESLRSSYSSEEDFTKALKARNITLEDIKKSMQIDINTRQLLNAQIKGKINISDEEVRKYYDNNKPKFVRPDAYHTRHILAAFFPPEALRSQTIQELQKNKEYFARIAEEKIDKVIAELKKGTDFEEVAKNQSDDESSRENGGDLDFIYKGVFDSSFDEAAGKLKPGEI
;
A
#
# COMPACT_ATOMS: atom_id res chain seq x y z
N LEU A 1 16.26 2.68 -21.28
CA LEU A 1 15.94 3.97 -21.92
C LEU A 1 14.45 4.07 -22.21
N GLU A 2 13.80 3.00 -22.68
CA GLU A 2 12.35 2.92 -22.88
C GLU A 2 11.58 3.13 -21.57
N SER A 3 12.00 2.49 -20.50
CA SER A 3 11.44 2.68 -19.17
C SER A 3 11.53 4.13 -18.68
N LEU A 4 12.60 4.86 -19.02
CA LEU A 4 12.73 6.26 -18.69
C LEU A 4 11.79 7.14 -19.54
N ARG A 5 11.60 6.82 -20.81
CA ARG A 5 10.65 7.52 -21.69
C ARG A 5 9.21 7.28 -21.27
N SER A 6 8.84 6.04 -20.90
CA SER A 6 7.49 5.70 -20.49
C SER A 6 7.03 6.36 -19.17
N SER A 7 7.95 6.96 -18.40
CA SER A 7 7.61 7.76 -17.22
C SER A 7 7.16 9.20 -17.55
N TYR A 8 7.16 9.59 -18.82
CA TYR A 8 6.67 10.89 -19.30
C TYR A 8 5.42 10.71 -20.17
N SER A 9 4.55 11.70 -20.15
CA SER A 9 3.26 11.65 -20.87
C SER A 9 3.41 11.69 -22.39
N SER A 10 4.52 12.24 -22.89
CA SER A 10 4.85 12.32 -24.33
C SER A 10 6.35 12.46 -24.57
N GLU A 11 6.80 12.17 -25.82
CA GLU A 11 8.17 12.39 -26.24
C GLU A 11 8.57 13.89 -26.21
N GLU A 12 7.61 14.78 -26.40
CA GLU A 12 7.83 16.22 -26.29
C GLU A 12 8.11 16.64 -24.84
N ASP A 13 7.37 16.08 -23.87
CA ASP A 13 7.60 16.37 -22.45
C ASP A 13 8.93 15.83 -21.96
N PHE A 14 9.30 14.62 -22.45
CA PHE A 14 10.62 14.07 -22.21
C PHE A 14 11.73 14.98 -22.73
N THR A 15 11.61 15.44 -23.97
CA THR A 15 12.58 16.32 -24.61
C THR A 15 12.66 17.69 -23.91
N LYS A 16 11.54 18.27 -23.50
CA LYS A 16 11.50 19.51 -22.70
C LYS A 16 12.19 19.36 -21.36
N ALA A 17 11.95 18.22 -20.67
CA ALA A 17 12.59 17.92 -19.40
C ALA A 17 14.11 17.80 -19.52
N LEU A 18 14.61 17.19 -20.59
CA LEU A 18 16.04 17.11 -20.86
C LEU A 18 16.65 18.50 -21.12
N LYS A 19 16.01 19.30 -21.96
CA LYS A 19 16.46 20.67 -22.27
C LYS A 19 16.46 21.54 -21.02
N ALA A 20 15.45 21.47 -20.16
CA ALA A 20 15.38 22.23 -18.92
C ALA A 20 16.53 21.90 -17.96
N ARG A 21 17.08 20.70 -18.02
CA ARG A 21 18.21 20.25 -17.21
C ARG A 21 19.55 20.36 -17.91
N ASN A 22 19.56 20.86 -19.15
CA ASN A 22 20.76 20.95 -20.00
C ASN A 22 21.48 19.59 -20.17
N ILE A 23 20.70 18.50 -20.30
CA ILE A 23 21.18 17.14 -20.46
C ILE A 23 20.76 16.64 -21.85
N THR A 24 21.67 16.00 -22.57
CA THR A 24 21.38 15.37 -23.85
C THR A 24 21.01 13.89 -23.67
N LEU A 25 20.36 13.33 -24.69
CA LEU A 25 20.06 11.89 -24.75
C LEU A 25 21.34 11.05 -24.79
N GLU A 26 22.40 11.63 -25.32
CA GLU A 26 23.71 11.01 -25.39
C GLU A 26 24.39 10.96 -24.01
N ASP A 27 24.24 12.01 -23.21
CA ASP A 27 24.73 12.04 -21.82
C ASP A 27 24.03 10.95 -20.98
N ILE A 28 22.72 10.78 -21.14
CA ILE A 28 21.97 9.70 -20.46
C ILE A 28 22.47 8.33 -20.89
N LYS A 29 22.63 8.10 -22.20
CA LYS A 29 23.14 6.83 -22.70
C LYS A 29 24.53 6.52 -22.15
N LYS A 30 25.39 7.53 -22.12
CA LYS A 30 26.76 7.42 -21.60
C LYS A 30 26.78 7.12 -20.10
N SER A 31 25.94 7.79 -19.32
CA SER A 31 25.79 7.52 -17.90
C SER A 31 25.29 6.10 -17.64
N MET A 32 24.24 5.66 -18.35
CA MET A 32 23.73 4.31 -18.24
C MET A 32 24.77 3.25 -18.63
N GLN A 33 25.58 3.51 -19.65
CA GLN A 33 26.66 2.60 -20.06
C GLN A 33 27.73 2.47 -18.97
N ILE A 34 28.09 3.58 -18.34
CA ILE A 34 29.05 3.61 -17.22
C ILE A 34 28.48 2.80 -16.05
N ASP A 35 27.21 3.00 -15.69
CA ASP A 35 26.56 2.25 -14.61
C ASP A 35 26.52 0.74 -14.88
N ILE A 36 26.17 0.35 -16.11
CA ILE A 36 26.14 -1.07 -16.52
C ILE A 36 27.56 -1.65 -16.43
N ASN A 37 28.55 -0.98 -17.00
CA ASN A 37 29.93 -1.45 -16.98
C ASN A 37 30.47 -1.56 -15.55
N THR A 38 30.16 -0.59 -14.69
CA THR A 38 30.55 -0.58 -13.28
C THR A 38 29.92 -1.75 -12.54
N ARG A 39 28.62 -2.00 -12.73
CA ARG A 39 27.93 -3.15 -12.13
C ARG A 39 28.49 -4.48 -12.63
N GLN A 40 28.76 -4.59 -13.93
CA GLN A 40 29.38 -5.80 -14.51
C GLN A 40 30.78 -6.05 -13.95
N LEU A 41 31.61 -5.00 -13.84
CA LEU A 41 32.94 -5.10 -13.27
C LEU A 41 32.89 -5.51 -11.79
N LEU A 42 32.03 -4.84 -11.00
CA LEU A 42 31.82 -5.19 -9.59
C LEU A 42 31.36 -6.63 -9.45
N ASN A 43 30.35 -7.05 -10.22
CA ASN A 43 29.87 -8.43 -10.19
C ASN A 43 30.97 -9.44 -10.56
N ALA A 44 31.74 -9.16 -11.59
CA ALA A 44 32.84 -10.04 -12.01
C ALA A 44 33.96 -10.14 -10.94
N GLN A 45 34.25 -9.01 -10.27
CA GLN A 45 35.29 -8.98 -9.24
C GLN A 45 34.84 -9.52 -7.88
N ILE A 46 33.56 -9.42 -7.56
CA ILE A 46 33.04 -9.70 -6.21
C ILE A 46 32.37 -11.07 -6.15
N LYS A 47 31.59 -11.46 -7.20
CA LYS A 47 30.73 -12.65 -7.21
C LYS A 47 31.45 -13.98 -6.96
N GLY A 48 32.76 -14.07 -7.24
CA GLY A 48 33.57 -15.26 -6.96
C GLY A 48 34.36 -15.19 -5.65
N LYS A 49 34.34 -14.04 -4.96
CA LYS A 49 35.14 -13.79 -3.74
C LYS A 49 34.32 -13.74 -2.46
N ILE A 50 33.01 -13.58 -2.60
CA ILE A 50 32.08 -13.61 -1.46
C ILE A 50 31.67 -15.06 -1.24
N ASN A 51 32.16 -15.65 -0.19
CA ASN A 51 31.72 -16.95 0.33
C ASN A 51 31.25 -16.71 1.76
N ILE A 52 29.94 -16.65 1.94
CA ILE A 52 29.36 -16.47 3.28
C ILE A 52 29.04 -17.86 3.83
N SER A 53 29.70 -18.22 4.90
CA SER A 53 29.48 -19.50 5.58
C SER A 53 28.16 -19.47 6.39
N ASP A 54 27.58 -20.65 6.63
CA ASP A 54 26.43 -20.80 7.51
C ASP A 54 26.70 -20.28 8.93
N GLU A 55 27.93 -20.36 9.37
CA GLU A 55 28.37 -19.83 10.68
C GLU A 55 28.31 -18.31 10.72
N GLU A 56 28.76 -17.63 9.66
CA GLU A 56 28.64 -16.17 9.55
C GLU A 56 27.18 -15.72 9.47
N VAL A 57 26.32 -16.44 8.74
CA VAL A 57 24.87 -16.18 8.67
C VAL A 57 24.26 -16.31 10.07
N ARG A 58 24.57 -17.40 10.80
CA ARG A 58 24.08 -17.64 12.16
C ARG A 58 24.57 -16.55 13.12
N LYS A 59 25.83 -16.20 13.08
CA LYS A 59 26.42 -15.15 13.90
C LYS A 59 25.79 -13.78 13.62
N TYR A 60 25.54 -13.46 12.34
CA TYR A 60 24.84 -12.25 11.97
C TYR A 60 23.40 -12.23 12.52
N TYR A 61 22.67 -13.32 12.37
CA TYR A 61 21.33 -13.47 12.92
C TYR A 61 21.32 -13.27 14.44
N ASP A 62 22.20 -13.98 15.17
CA ASP A 62 22.27 -13.93 16.62
C ASP A 62 22.61 -12.52 17.15
N ASN A 63 23.48 -11.80 16.46
CA ASN A 63 23.85 -10.43 16.80
C ASN A 63 22.81 -9.39 16.39
N ASN A 64 21.85 -9.75 15.54
CA ASN A 64 20.85 -8.85 14.99
C ASN A 64 19.42 -9.34 15.22
N LYS A 65 19.18 -10.23 16.16
CA LYS A 65 17.83 -10.78 16.45
C LYS A 65 16.70 -9.74 16.46
N PRO A 66 16.87 -8.53 17.05
CA PRO A 66 15.82 -7.51 17.01
C PRO A 66 15.40 -7.07 15.61
N LYS A 67 16.29 -7.16 14.62
CA LYS A 67 15.96 -6.83 13.22
C LYS A 67 15.12 -7.90 12.52
N PHE A 68 15.07 -9.10 13.08
CA PHE A 68 14.34 -10.25 12.54
C PHE A 68 13.05 -10.54 13.33
N VAL A 69 12.79 -9.79 14.38
CA VAL A 69 11.52 -9.87 15.10
C VAL A 69 10.46 -9.23 14.20
N ARG A 70 9.47 -10.02 13.80
CA ARG A 70 8.26 -9.48 13.18
C ARG A 70 7.37 -8.95 14.29
N PRO A 71 6.89 -7.72 14.19
CA PRO A 71 5.87 -7.23 15.11
C PRO A 71 4.62 -8.12 15.03
N ASP A 72 3.84 -8.12 16.10
CA ASP A 72 2.55 -8.81 16.11
C ASP A 72 1.71 -8.36 14.90
N ALA A 73 1.16 -9.31 14.21
CA ALA A 73 0.32 -9.09 13.04
C ALA A 73 -0.96 -9.90 13.19
N TYR A 74 -2.04 -9.37 12.67
CA TYR A 74 -3.31 -10.06 12.57
C TYR A 74 -3.81 -10.03 11.13
N HIS A 75 -4.34 -11.16 10.66
CA HIS A 75 -5.04 -11.24 9.39
C HIS A 75 -6.48 -10.80 9.62
N THR A 76 -6.90 -9.76 8.98
CA THR A 76 -8.22 -9.17 9.20
C THR A 76 -8.91 -8.81 7.90
N ARG A 77 -10.22 -8.76 7.97
CA ARG A 77 -11.09 -8.21 6.94
C ARG A 77 -11.81 -7.00 7.48
N HIS A 78 -12.13 -6.06 6.60
CA HIS A 78 -12.92 -4.91 6.99
C HIS A 78 -14.01 -4.56 5.97
N ILE A 79 -15.00 -3.83 6.43
CA ILE A 79 -15.99 -3.15 5.62
C ILE A 79 -15.95 -1.68 6.01
N LEU A 80 -15.63 -0.83 5.06
CA LEU A 80 -15.54 0.60 5.26
C LEU A 80 -16.85 1.28 4.89
N ALA A 81 -17.42 2.04 5.84
CA ALA A 81 -18.38 3.10 5.54
C ALA A 81 -17.61 4.41 5.58
N ALA A 82 -17.28 4.95 4.42
CA ALA A 82 -16.48 6.15 4.33
C ALA A 82 -17.27 7.38 4.81
N PHE A 83 -16.60 8.21 5.62
CA PHE A 83 -17.18 9.47 6.08
C PHE A 83 -17.61 10.37 4.91
N PHE A 84 -16.77 10.47 3.89
CA PHE A 84 -17.13 11.03 2.58
C PHE A 84 -17.13 9.92 1.55
N PRO A 85 -18.31 9.52 1.02
CA PRO A 85 -18.39 8.48 0.00
C PRO A 85 -17.59 8.86 -1.26
N PRO A 86 -17.03 7.88 -2.00
CA PRO A 86 -16.24 8.13 -3.20
C PRO A 86 -16.95 9.03 -4.23
N GLU A 87 -18.27 8.90 -4.38
CA GLU A 87 -19.08 9.73 -5.29
C GLU A 87 -19.10 11.19 -4.85
N ALA A 88 -19.22 11.46 -3.56
CA ALA A 88 -19.19 12.82 -3.01
C ALA A 88 -17.80 13.45 -3.18
N LEU A 89 -16.73 12.68 -2.97
CA LEU A 89 -15.35 13.14 -3.20
C LEU A 89 -15.07 13.48 -4.68
N ARG A 90 -15.74 12.80 -5.62
CA ARG A 90 -15.61 13.04 -7.06
C ARG A 90 -16.44 14.23 -7.57
N SER A 91 -17.54 14.56 -6.89
CA SER A 91 -18.56 15.50 -7.38
C SER A 91 -18.64 16.83 -6.62
N GLN A 92 -18.06 16.91 -5.41
CA GLN A 92 -18.18 18.07 -4.53
C GLN A 92 -16.83 18.67 -4.18
N THR A 93 -16.82 19.97 -3.94
CA THR A 93 -15.65 20.69 -3.44
C THR A 93 -15.41 20.40 -1.95
N ILE A 94 -14.18 20.62 -1.48
CA ILE A 94 -13.84 20.45 -0.06
C ILE A 94 -14.73 21.32 0.84
N GLN A 95 -15.10 22.53 0.40
CA GLN A 95 -15.97 23.43 1.17
C GLN A 95 -17.40 22.88 1.30
N GLU A 96 -17.96 22.30 0.23
CA GLU A 96 -19.28 21.66 0.26
C GLU A 96 -19.29 20.41 1.14
N LEU A 97 -18.24 19.59 1.06
CA LEU A 97 -18.07 18.43 1.93
C LEU A 97 -18.00 18.83 3.40
N GLN A 98 -17.22 19.84 3.74
CA GLN A 98 -17.11 20.35 5.11
C GLN A 98 -18.43 20.94 5.62
N LYS A 99 -19.18 21.65 4.79
CA LYS A 99 -20.50 22.19 5.14
C LYS A 99 -21.50 21.08 5.45
N ASN A 100 -21.41 19.96 4.77
CA ASN A 100 -22.33 18.83 4.89
C ASN A 100 -21.78 17.68 5.76
N LYS A 101 -20.72 17.90 6.54
CA LYS A 101 -20.04 16.84 7.29
C LYS A 101 -20.95 16.02 8.20
N GLU A 102 -21.90 16.69 8.90
CA GLU A 102 -22.84 16.02 9.82
C GLU A 102 -23.84 15.12 9.06
N TYR A 103 -24.25 15.54 7.87
CA TYR A 103 -25.07 14.70 6.99
C TYR A 103 -24.30 13.44 6.58
N PHE A 104 -23.05 13.57 6.15
CA PHE A 104 -22.23 12.43 5.74
C PHE A 104 -21.91 11.50 6.92
N ALA A 105 -21.63 12.04 8.11
CA ALA A 105 -21.43 11.24 9.31
C ALA A 105 -22.62 10.33 9.58
N ARG A 106 -23.84 10.91 9.56
CA ARG A 106 -25.07 10.14 9.77
C ARG A 106 -25.27 9.06 8.71
N ILE A 107 -25.01 9.36 7.44
CA ILE A 107 -25.13 8.37 6.37
C ILE A 107 -24.13 7.22 6.56
N ALA A 108 -22.90 7.52 6.97
CA ALA A 108 -21.90 6.49 7.26
C ALA A 108 -22.31 5.61 8.46
N GLU A 109 -22.83 6.21 9.54
CA GLU A 109 -23.38 5.47 10.68
C GLU A 109 -24.56 4.57 10.28
N GLU A 110 -25.55 5.11 9.58
CA GLU A 110 -26.69 4.33 9.09
C GLU A 110 -26.26 3.18 8.19
N LYS A 111 -25.23 3.37 7.37
CA LYS A 111 -24.68 2.34 6.50
C LYS A 111 -24.03 1.23 7.31
N ILE A 112 -23.14 1.58 8.27
CA ILE A 112 -22.44 0.57 9.06
C ILE A 112 -23.39 -0.20 9.97
N ASP A 113 -24.42 0.43 10.50
CA ASP A 113 -25.46 -0.23 11.30
C ASP A 113 -26.22 -1.28 10.47
N LYS A 114 -26.53 -0.96 9.23
CA LYS A 114 -27.17 -1.93 8.29
C LYS A 114 -26.24 -3.11 8.01
N VAL A 115 -24.97 -2.83 7.74
CA VAL A 115 -23.93 -3.84 7.52
C VAL A 115 -23.84 -4.78 8.72
N ILE A 116 -23.73 -4.23 9.94
CA ILE A 116 -23.65 -5.01 11.17
C ILE A 116 -24.91 -5.86 11.36
N ALA A 117 -26.09 -5.30 11.10
CA ALA A 117 -27.35 -6.03 11.21
C ALA A 117 -27.45 -7.18 10.21
N GLU A 118 -26.91 -7.02 9.02
CA GLU A 118 -26.87 -8.04 7.97
C GLU A 118 -25.91 -9.17 8.34
N LEU A 119 -24.70 -8.83 8.79
CA LEU A 119 -23.72 -9.80 9.27
C LEU A 119 -24.24 -10.61 10.48
N LYS A 120 -24.92 -9.95 11.41
CA LYS A 120 -25.57 -10.63 12.57
C LYS A 120 -26.68 -11.61 12.17
N LYS A 121 -27.28 -11.49 10.97
CA LYS A 121 -28.21 -12.46 10.42
C LYS A 121 -27.53 -13.66 9.77
N GLY A 122 -26.20 -13.65 9.67
CA GLY A 122 -25.39 -14.72 9.13
C GLY A 122 -25.08 -14.59 7.64
N THR A 123 -25.29 -13.41 7.05
CA THR A 123 -24.82 -13.15 5.68
C THR A 123 -23.30 -13.24 5.63
N ASP A 124 -22.77 -13.79 4.55
CA ASP A 124 -21.33 -13.96 4.39
C ASP A 124 -20.59 -12.62 4.34
N PHE A 125 -19.50 -12.53 5.10
CA PHE A 125 -18.74 -11.28 5.24
C PHE A 125 -18.16 -10.80 3.92
N GLU A 126 -17.64 -11.72 3.08
CA GLU A 126 -17.07 -11.35 1.78
C GLU A 126 -18.14 -10.79 0.84
N GLU A 127 -19.33 -11.38 0.86
CA GLU A 127 -20.45 -10.91 0.04
C GLU A 127 -20.87 -9.50 0.46
N VAL A 128 -21.02 -9.25 1.76
CA VAL A 128 -21.37 -7.92 2.28
C VAL A 128 -20.28 -6.91 1.97
N ALA A 129 -19.01 -7.28 2.13
CA ALA A 129 -17.88 -6.40 1.81
C ALA A 129 -17.85 -6.01 0.32
N LYS A 130 -18.03 -6.97 -0.59
CA LYS A 130 -18.08 -6.73 -2.04
C LYS A 130 -19.20 -5.78 -2.43
N ASN A 131 -20.35 -5.92 -1.80
CA ASN A 131 -21.54 -5.14 -2.15
C ASN A 131 -21.61 -3.77 -1.48
N GLN A 132 -21.05 -3.62 -0.27
CA GLN A 132 -21.32 -2.45 0.57
C GLN A 132 -20.08 -1.69 1.05
N SER A 133 -18.86 -2.25 0.93
CA SER A 133 -17.66 -1.53 1.35
C SER A 133 -17.35 -0.34 0.43
N ASP A 134 -16.99 0.80 1.02
CA ASP A 134 -16.47 1.96 0.31
C ASP A 134 -14.94 1.88 0.07
N ASP A 135 -14.27 0.87 0.60
CA ASP A 135 -12.86 0.63 0.32
C ASP A 135 -12.70 -0.08 -1.02
N GLU A 136 -12.44 0.69 -2.07
CA GLU A 136 -12.22 0.16 -3.42
C GLU A 136 -11.00 -0.78 -3.50
N SER A 137 -10.06 -0.68 -2.56
CA SER A 137 -8.81 -1.46 -2.59
C SER A 137 -9.00 -2.92 -2.15
N SER A 138 -9.82 -3.16 -1.14
CA SER A 138 -10.06 -4.50 -0.58
C SER A 138 -11.45 -5.05 -0.90
N ARG A 139 -12.39 -4.20 -1.31
CA ARG A 139 -13.80 -4.60 -1.57
C ARG A 139 -13.92 -5.81 -2.47
N GLU A 140 -13.24 -5.79 -3.62
CA GLU A 140 -13.31 -6.89 -4.61
C GLU A 140 -12.73 -8.20 -4.07
N ASN A 141 -11.85 -8.11 -3.06
CA ASN A 141 -11.29 -9.26 -2.34
C ASN A 141 -12.03 -9.57 -1.03
N GLY A 142 -13.31 -9.17 -0.93
CA GLY A 142 -14.13 -9.44 0.25
C GLY A 142 -13.70 -8.72 1.52
N GLY A 143 -13.06 -7.56 1.36
CA GLY A 143 -12.56 -6.74 2.46
C GLY A 143 -11.25 -7.24 3.08
N ASP A 144 -10.58 -8.21 2.48
CA ASP A 144 -9.35 -8.82 3.01
C ASP A 144 -8.20 -7.82 2.95
N LEU A 145 -7.59 -7.56 4.10
CA LEU A 145 -6.45 -6.67 4.27
C LEU A 145 -5.12 -7.42 4.44
N ASP A 146 -5.15 -8.77 4.33
CA ASP A 146 -4.01 -9.63 4.59
C ASP A 146 -3.45 -9.43 6.02
N PHE A 147 -2.16 -9.74 6.23
CA PHE A 147 -1.50 -9.56 7.51
C PHE A 147 -1.11 -8.09 7.75
N ILE A 148 -1.74 -7.48 8.74
CA ILE A 148 -1.51 -6.11 9.16
C ILE A 148 -0.68 -6.09 10.44
N TYR A 149 0.34 -5.25 10.46
CA TYR A 149 1.11 -4.98 11.66
C TYR A 149 0.47 -3.86 12.47
N LYS A 150 0.55 -4.00 13.79
CA LYS A 150 0.09 -2.95 14.72
C LYS A 150 0.77 -1.61 14.40
N GLY A 151 -0.01 -0.54 14.30
CA GLY A 151 0.44 0.81 13.95
C GLY A 151 0.38 1.15 12.45
N VAL A 152 -0.13 0.26 11.61
CA VAL A 152 -0.39 0.54 10.18
C VAL A 152 -1.66 1.38 10.01
N PHE A 153 -2.69 1.07 10.79
CA PHE A 153 -3.93 1.86 10.85
C PHE A 153 -3.95 2.73 12.12
N ASP A 154 -5.05 3.45 12.31
CA ASP A 154 -5.24 4.22 13.53
C ASP A 154 -5.40 3.33 14.77
N SER A 155 -5.19 3.92 15.96
CA SER A 155 -5.21 3.18 17.21
C SER A 155 -6.55 2.55 17.52
N SER A 156 -7.67 3.13 17.09
CA SER A 156 -9.01 2.58 17.32
C SER A 156 -9.25 1.30 16.51
N PHE A 157 -8.73 1.27 15.28
CA PHE A 157 -8.74 0.06 14.46
C PHE A 157 -7.90 -1.06 15.11
N ASP A 158 -6.66 -0.74 15.50
CA ASP A 158 -5.76 -1.70 16.16
C ASP A 158 -6.35 -2.26 17.46
N GLU A 159 -7.00 -1.41 18.27
CA GLU A 159 -7.66 -1.84 19.50
C GLU A 159 -8.87 -2.74 19.22
N ALA A 160 -9.67 -2.42 18.22
CA ALA A 160 -10.83 -3.24 17.84
C ALA A 160 -10.37 -4.59 17.32
N ALA A 161 -9.49 -4.60 16.30
CA ALA A 161 -8.99 -5.83 15.69
C ALA A 161 -8.25 -6.74 16.71
N GLY A 162 -7.46 -6.13 17.62
CA GLY A 162 -6.73 -6.87 18.64
C GLY A 162 -7.59 -7.48 19.76
N LYS A 163 -8.84 -7.05 19.92
CA LYS A 163 -9.80 -7.62 20.91
C LYS A 163 -10.60 -8.79 20.35
N LEU A 164 -10.72 -8.90 19.03
CA LEU A 164 -11.49 -9.94 18.37
C LEU A 164 -10.73 -11.26 18.38
N LYS A 165 -11.47 -12.34 18.56
CA LYS A 165 -10.96 -13.69 18.30
C LYS A 165 -11.15 -14.05 16.82
N PRO A 166 -10.42 -15.04 16.31
CA PRO A 166 -10.61 -15.48 14.94
C PRO A 166 -12.07 -15.83 14.65
N GLY A 167 -12.66 -15.20 13.62
CA GLY A 167 -14.05 -15.36 13.22
C GLY A 167 -15.06 -14.45 13.94
N GLU A 168 -14.63 -13.62 14.89
CA GLU A 168 -15.50 -12.59 15.51
C GLU A 168 -15.57 -11.33 14.63
N ILE A 169 -16.70 -10.60 14.76
CA ILE A 169 -17.00 -9.35 14.06
C ILE A 169 -17.26 -8.27 15.12
#